data_f396813a88db3b7b462c1a932151d842
#
_entry.id   f396813a88db3b7b462c1a932151d842
#
_cell.length_a   1.000
_cell.length_b   1.000
_cell.length_c   1.000
_cell.angle_alpha   90.00
_cell.angle_beta   90.00
_cell.angle_gamma   90.00
#
_symmetry.space_group_name_H-M   'P 1'
#
loop_
_entity.id
_entity.type
_entity.pdbx_description
1 polymer ?
#
loop_
_entity_poly.entity_id
_entity_poly.type
_entity_poly.pdbx_seq_one_letter_code
_entity_poly.pdbx_strand_id
1 'polypeptide(L)'
;MQRHAYICDAVRTPFGRYGGALSGVRADDLGAVPLAALMARHPGVDWQAVSDVIFGCANQAGEDNRNVARMSALLAGLPLEVPGATVNRLCGSGLDALGTAARAIKSGEAGLMIAGGVESMSRAPFVMPKAESAFSRSNAIYDTTIGWRFVNKLMKAQYGVDSMPETAENVAVEYKIEREAQDRMALSSQLKAVAAQKAGHLAREIVGVSIPQKKGDAILVDQDEHPRETSLEALA
;
A
#
# COMPACT_ATOMS: atom_id res chain seq x y z
N MET A 1 -16.50 13.50 28.64
CA MET A 1 -15.72 14.39 27.76
C MET A 1 -15.51 13.70 26.42
N GLN A 2 -15.68 14.44 25.32
CA GLN A 2 -15.40 13.89 23.98
C GLN A 2 -13.88 13.79 23.82
N ARG A 3 -13.36 12.58 23.56
CA ARG A 3 -11.92 12.38 23.26
C ARG A 3 -11.63 12.75 21.81
N HIS A 4 -10.47 13.33 21.58
CA HIS A 4 -9.97 13.63 20.25
C HIS A 4 -8.84 12.69 19.87
N ALA A 5 -8.79 12.28 18.61
CA ALA A 5 -7.67 11.57 18.04
C ALA A 5 -6.79 12.56 17.27
N TYR A 6 -5.51 12.55 17.54
CA TYR A 6 -4.52 13.42 16.91
C TYR A 6 -3.53 12.58 16.12
N ILE A 7 -3.11 13.08 14.95
CA ILE A 7 -1.98 12.54 14.20
C ILE A 7 -0.73 13.22 14.77
N CYS A 8 0.15 12.43 15.39
CA CYS A 8 1.35 12.96 16.05
C CYS A 8 2.57 12.97 15.13
N ASP A 9 2.71 11.98 14.25
CA ASP A 9 3.71 11.90 13.20
C ASP A 9 3.22 11.00 12.07
N ALA A 10 3.82 11.13 10.89
CA ALA A 10 3.55 10.28 9.74
C ALA A 10 4.81 10.15 8.86
N VAL A 11 5.11 8.92 8.46
CA VAL A 11 6.22 8.60 7.55
C VAL A 11 5.79 7.54 6.56
N ARG A 12 6.46 7.50 5.41
CA ARG A 12 6.28 6.47 4.39
C ARG A 12 7.60 6.09 3.73
N THR A 13 7.64 4.93 3.13
CA THR A 13 8.67 4.59 2.15
C THR A 13 8.44 5.31 0.82
N PRO A 14 9.41 5.36 -0.09
CA PRO A 14 9.14 5.76 -1.47
C PRO A 14 8.07 4.87 -2.11
N PHE A 15 7.33 5.43 -3.06
CA PHE A 15 6.49 4.64 -3.97
C PHE A 15 7.36 4.05 -5.07
N GLY A 16 7.62 2.74 -4.98
CA GLY A 16 8.27 1.98 -6.04
C GLY A 16 7.30 1.70 -7.19
N ARG A 17 7.79 1.72 -8.42
CA ARG A 17 7.02 1.22 -9.57
C ARG A 17 7.03 -0.31 -9.61
N TYR A 18 6.09 -0.90 -10.31
CA TYR A 18 6.08 -2.34 -10.59
C TYR A 18 7.40 -2.77 -11.25
N GLY A 19 8.05 -3.80 -10.69
CA GLY A 19 9.36 -4.24 -11.16
C GLY A 19 10.51 -3.26 -10.93
N GLY A 20 10.29 -2.17 -10.16
CA GLY A 20 11.29 -1.13 -9.88
C GLY A 20 12.22 -1.46 -8.71
N ALA A 21 12.82 -0.42 -8.15
CA ALA A 21 13.88 -0.54 -7.15
C ALA A 21 13.47 -1.31 -5.89
N LEU A 22 12.20 -1.22 -5.47
CA LEU A 22 11.67 -1.91 -4.29
C LEU A 22 11.13 -3.33 -4.59
N SER A 23 11.17 -3.79 -5.85
CA SER A 23 10.58 -5.07 -6.25
C SER A 23 11.20 -6.30 -5.56
N GLY A 24 12.44 -6.19 -5.10
CA GLY A 24 13.14 -7.25 -4.36
C GLY A 24 12.84 -7.27 -2.86
N VAL A 25 12.18 -6.23 -2.32
CA VAL A 25 11.91 -6.10 -0.88
C VAL A 25 10.58 -6.80 -0.55
N ARG A 26 10.59 -7.67 0.46
CA ARG A 26 9.37 -8.35 0.95
C ARG A 26 8.38 -7.34 1.52
N ALA A 27 7.09 -7.62 1.41
CA ALA A 27 6.05 -6.73 1.91
C ALA A 27 6.11 -6.54 3.43
N ASP A 28 6.39 -7.59 4.18
CA ASP A 28 6.52 -7.55 5.63
C ASP A 28 7.75 -6.74 6.10
N ASP A 29 8.90 -6.88 5.41
CA ASP A 29 10.10 -6.07 5.64
C ASP A 29 9.85 -4.60 5.27
N LEU A 30 9.19 -4.35 4.12
CA LEU A 30 8.88 -2.99 3.67
C LEU A 30 7.97 -2.26 4.67
N GLY A 31 6.96 -2.96 5.20
CA GLY A 31 6.07 -2.42 6.23
C GLY A 31 6.77 -2.13 7.57
N ALA A 32 7.88 -2.83 7.86
CA ALA A 32 8.67 -2.59 9.07
C ALA A 32 9.48 -1.28 9.02
N VAL A 33 9.90 -0.84 7.83
CA VAL A 33 10.74 0.36 7.67
C VAL A 33 10.13 1.61 8.29
N PRO A 34 8.88 2.02 7.97
CA PRO A 34 8.28 3.22 8.56
C PRO A 34 8.04 3.06 10.07
N LEU A 35 7.75 1.86 10.56
CA LEU A 35 7.59 1.61 12.00
C LEU A 35 8.90 1.82 12.77
N ALA A 36 9.99 1.24 12.27
CA ALA A 36 11.32 1.44 12.84
C ALA A 36 11.74 2.91 12.83
N ALA A 37 11.41 3.63 11.74
CA ALA A 37 11.69 5.06 11.62
C ALA A 37 10.91 5.90 12.63
N LEU A 38 9.64 5.61 12.88
CA LEU A 38 8.84 6.28 13.92
C LEU A 38 9.47 6.07 15.30
N MET A 39 9.88 4.85 15.62
CA MET A 39 10.55 4.56 16.90
C MET A 39 11.86 5.34 17.04
N ALA A 40 12.66 5.38 16.00
CA ALA A 40 13.93 6.13 15.99
C ALA A 40 13.73 7.65 16.11
N ARG A 41 12.65 8.20 15.52
CA ARG A 41 12.29 9.63 15.64
C ARG A 41 11.82 10.00 17.04
N HIS A 42 11.20 9.07 17.76
CA HIS A 42 10.54 9.32 19.03
C HIS A 42 11.05 8.40 20.15
N PRO A 43 12.34 8.49 20.52
CA PRO A 43 12.95 7.61 21.54
C PRO A 43 12.37 7.80 22.96
N GLY A 44 11.63 8.87 23.19
CA GLY A 44 10.97 9.13 24.48
C GLY A 44 9.55 8.57 24.59
N VAL A 45 9.03 7.92 23.54
CA VAL A 45 7.71 7.30 23.57
C VAL A 45 7.80 5.91 24.19
N ASP A 46 6.90 5.61 25.12
CA ASP A 46 6.71 4.24 25.60
C ASP A 46 5.97 3.42 24.54
N TRP A 47 6.73 2.67 23.74
CA TRP A 47 6.18 1.85 22.65
C TRP A 47 5.41 0.62 23.16
N GLN A 48 5.53 0.24 24.43
CA GLN A 48 4.66 -0.77 25.05
C GLN A 48 3.22 -0.27 25.25
N ALA A 49 3.05 1.05 25.34
CA ALA A 49 1.74 1.68 25.45
C ALA A 49 0.93 1.71 24.15
N VAL A 50 1.51 1.25 23.03
CA VAL A 50 0.78 1.12 21.75
C VAL A 50 -0.27 0.03 21.89
N SER A 51 -1.54 0.43 21.80
CA SER A 51 -2.68 -0.46 21.97
C SER A 51 -2.85 -1.43 20.80
N ASP A 52 -2.56 -0.99 19.57
CA ASP A 52 -2.63 -1.84 18.38
C ASP A 52 -1.90 -1.19 17.20
N VAL A 53 -1.45 -2.03 16.25
CA VAL A 53 -0.94 -1.65 14.92
C VAL A 53 -1.93 -2.12 13.87
N ILE A 54 -2.59 -1.19 13.19
CA ILE A 54 -3.58 -1.53 12.15
C ILE A 54 -3.01 -1.16 10.78
N PHE A 55 -2.81 -2.16 9.92
CA PHE A 55 -2.36 -1.96 8.54
C PHE A 55 -3.43 -2.34 7.54
N GLY A 56 -3.56 -1.52 6.50
CA GLY A 56 -4.25 -1.88 5.28
C GLY A 56 -3.36 -2.73 4.37
N CYS A 57 -3.89 -3.85 3.88
CA CYS A 57 -3.27 -4.65 2.83
C CYS A 57 -4.36 -5.36 2.03
N ALA A 58 -4.38 -5.15 0.72
CA ALA A 58 -5.46 -5.67 -0.12
C ALA A 58 -5.18 -7.10 -0.62
N ASN A 59 -3.96 -7.41 -0.98
CA ASN A 59 -3.66 -8.70 -1.61
C ASN A 59 -3.67 -9.85 -0.61
N GLN A 60 -2.84 -9.86 0.38
CA GLN A 60 -2.71 -10.89 1.42
C GLN A 60 -2.59 -12.34 0.89
N ALA A 61 -2.13 -12.52 -0.34
CA ALA A 61 -2.04 -13.83 -0.99
C ALA A 61 -0.64 -14.46 -0.92
N GLY A 62 0.39 -13.64 -0.67
CA GLY A 62 1.79 -14.04 -0.65
C GLY A 62 2.44 -13.88 0.72
N GLU A 63 3.54 -13.15 0.75
CA GLU A 63 4.35 -12.88 1.95
C GLU A 63 3.59 -12.08 3.02
N ASP A 64 2.53 -11.44 2.62
CA ASP A 64 1.60 -10.62 3.39
C ASP A 64 0.40 -11.38 3.99
N ASN A 65 0.35 -12.72 3.83
CA ASN A 65 -0.83 -13.53 4.18
C ASN A 65 -1.04 -13.77 5.68
N ARG A 66 -0.02 -13.62 6.51
CA ARG A 66 -0.05 -13.98 7.95
C ARG A 66 -0.16 -12.77 8.86
N ASN A 67 -1.11 -11.87 8.59
CA ASN A 67 -1.27 -10.64 9.34
C ASN A 67 -0.03 -9.74 9.22
N VAL A 68 0.13 -9.12 8.06
CA VAL A 68 1.31 -8.31 7.73
C VAL A 68 1.54 -7.16 8.71
N ALA A 69 0.48 -6.61 9.33
CA ALA A 69 0.61 -5.61 10.39
C ALA A 69 1.44 -6.13 11.56
N ARG A 70 1.09 -7.33 12.05
CA ARG A 70 1.81 -7.96 13.17
C ARG A 70 3.22 -8.36 12.79
N MET A 71 3.41 -8.90 11.58
CA MET A 71 4.74 -9.27 11.10
C MET A 71 5.65 -8.04 10.99
N SER A 72 5.18 -6.97 10.37
CA SER A 72 5.94 -5.71 10.25
C SER A 72 6.25 -5.09 11.62
N ALA A 73 5.31 -5.14 12.57
CA ALA A 73 5.53 -4.65 13.93
C ALA A 73 6.67 -5.40 14.64
N LEU A 74 6.70 -6.73 14.54
CA LEU A 74 7.76 -7.56 15.10
C LEU A 74 9.11 -7.33 14.43
N LEU A 75 9.13 -7.27 13.09
CA LEU A 75 10.33 -7.01 12.31
C LEU A 75 10.92 -5.62 12.57
N ALA A 76 10.06 -4.64 12.85
CA ALA A 76 10.47 -3.29 13.24
C ALA A 76 11.07 -3.21 14.65
N GLY A 77 10.88 -4.25 15.49
CA GLY A 77 11.32 -4.27 16.87
C GLY A 77 10.35 -3.66 17.88
N LEU A 78 9.07 -3.51 17.52
CA LEU A 78 8.05 -3.16 18.52
C LEU A 78 7.96 -4.26 19.59
N PRO A 79 7.59 -3.91 20.84
CA PRO A 79 7.42 -4.88 21.93
C PRO A 79 6.47 -6.03 21.56
N LEU A 80 6.76 -7.23 22.09
CA LEU A 80 5.97 -8.44 21.79
C LEU A 80 4.52 -8.33 22.24
N GLU A 81 4.24 -7.49 23.20
CA GLU A 81 2.91 -7.24 23.77
C GLU A 81 2.01 -6.44 22.81
N VAL A 82 2.59 -5.66 21.91
CA VAL A 82 1.86 -4.81 20.97
C VAL A 82 1.18 -5.68 19.90
N PRO A 83 -0.14 -5.76 19.86
CA PRO A 83 -0.86 -6.56 18.85
C PRO A 83 -0.80 -5.91 17.47
N GLY A 84 -1.33 -6.59 16.47
CA GLY A 84 -1.47 -6.05 15.12
C GLY A 84 -2.66 -6.67 14.40
N ALA A 85 -3.34 -5.90 13.59
CA ALA A 85 -4.45 -6.34 12.75
C ALA A 85 -4.30 -5.82 11.32
N THR A 86 -4.62 -6.67 10.36
CA THR A 86 -4.62 -6.31 8.94
C THR A 86 -6.05 -6.18 8.44
N VAL A 87 -6.37 -5.05 7.83
CA VAL A 87 -7.71 -4.76 7.28
C VAL A 87 -7.64 -4.67 5.76
N ASN A 88 -8.73 -5.07 5.11
CA ASN A 88 -8.87 -5.00 3.66
C ASN A 88 -10.14 -4.26 3.27
N ARG A 89 -9.98 -3.12 2.63
CA ARG A 89 -11.01 -2.34 1.94
C ARG A 89 -10.46 -1.91 0.57
N LEU A 90 -9.75 -2.82 -0.10
CA LEU A 90 -9.05 -2.58 -1.36
C LEU A 90 -8.18 -1.31 -1.29
N CYS A 91 -8.25 -0.42 -2.27
CA CYS A 91 -7.45 0.82 -2.32
C CYS A 91 -7.68 1.77 -1.11
N GLY A 92 -8.79 1.62 -0.38
CA GLY A 92 -9.13 2.39 0.82
C GLY A 92 -8.61 1.78 2.13
N SER A 93 -7.86 0.67 2.10
CA SER A 93 -7.47 -0.07 3.30
C SER A 93 -6.64 0.75 4.29
N GLY A 94 -5.69 1.54 3.80
CA GLY A 94 -4.86 2.41 4.66
C GLY A 94 -5.69 3.51 5.34
N LEU A 95 -6.63 4.12 4.63
CA LEU A 95 -7.54 5.10 5.19
C LEU A 95 -8.51 4.46 6.21
N ASP A 96 -8.96 3.23 5.95
CA ASP A 96 -9.82 2.49 6.90
C ASP A 96 -9.04 2.11 8.17
N ALA A 97 -7.77 1.74 8.06
CA ALA A 97 -6.88 1.52 9.20
C ALA A 97 -6.77 2.78 10.06
N LEU A 98 -6.51 3.94 9.46
CA LEU A 98 -6.46 5.23 10.16
C LEU A 98 -7.80 5.57 10.82
N GLY A 99 -8.91 5.40 10.11
CA GLY A 99 -10.25 5.62 10.63
C GLY A 99 -10.58 4.71 11.82
N THR A 100 -10.14 3.45 11.77
CA THR A 100 -10.33 2.47 12.86
C THR A 100 -9.53 2.87 14.10
N ALA A 101 -8.26 3.23 13.95
CA ALA A 101 -7.44 3.73 15.04
C ALA A 101 -8.03 5.00 15.67
N ALA A 102 -8.49 5.95 14.85
CA ALA A 102 -9.13 7.17 15.34
C ALA A 102 -10.43 6.88 16.12
N ARG A 103 -11.24 5.91 15.68
CA ARG A 103 -12.45 5.48 16.40
C ARG A 103 -12.11 4.86 17.76
N ALA A 104 -11.12 3.97 17.81
CA ALA A 104 -10.67 3.34 19.05
C ALA A 104 -10.18 4.36 20.10
N ILE A 105 -9.43 5.38 19.66
CA ILE A 105 -9.00 6.48 20.55
C ILE A 105 -10.21 7.30 21.03
N LYS A 106 -11.13 7.65 20.13
CA LYS A 106 -12.30 8.48 20.44
C LYS A 106 -13.30 7.75 21.36
N SER A 107 -13.45 6.43 21.22
CA SER A 107 -14.29 5.61 22.11
C SER A 107 -13.64 5.40 23.49
N GLY A 108 -12.33 5.58 23.60
CA GLY A 108 -11.58 5.37 24.83
C GLY A 108 -11.06 3.95 25.00
N GLU A 109 -11.16 3.11 23.99
CA GLU A 109 -10.61 1.76 23.97
C GLU A 109 -9.08 1.76 23.83
N ALA A 110 -8.53 2.80 23.20
CA ALA A 110 -7.09 2.93 22.98
C ALA A 110 -6.56 4.30 23.41
N GLY A 111 -5.28 4.36 23.81
CA GLY A 111 -4.56 5.58 24.12
C GLY A 111 -3.59 6.02 23.04
N LEU A 112 -2.87 5.06 22.48
CA LEU A 112 -1.89 5.25 21.41
C LEU A 112 -2.07 4.13 20.37
N MET A 113 -2.11 4.51 19.10
CA MET A 113 -2.30 3.59 17.98
C MET A 113 -1.31 3.87 16.87
N ILE A 114 -0.93 2.84 16.13
CA ILE A 114 -0.25 2.99 14.85
C ILE A 114 -1.21 2.53 13.75
N ALA A 115 -1.34 3.34 12.71
CA ALA A 115 -2.15 2.99 11.55
C ALA A 115 -1.38 3.28 10.25
N GLY A 116 -1.49 2.39 9.28
CA GLY A 116 -0.80 2.53 8.01
C GLY A 116 -1.22 1.45 7.03
N GLY A 117 -0.26 0.96 6.28
CA GLY A 117 -0.48 -0.14 5.33
C GLY A 117 0.76 -0.43 4.51
N VAL A 118 0.73 -1.53 3.80
CA VAL A 118 1.76 -1.94 2.86
C VAL A 118 1.14 -2.73 1.71
N GLU A 119 1.69 -2.54 0.52
CA GLU A 119 1.31 -3.33 -0.66
C GLU A 119 2.53 -3.54 -1.55
N SER A 120 2.74 -4.75 -2.04
CA SER A 120 3.78 -5.03 -3.02
C SER A 120 3.19 -5.78 -4.22
N MET A 121 2.86 -5.04 -5.27
CA MET A 121 2.34 -5.62 -6.51
C MET A 121 3.41 -6.45 -7.24
N SER A 122 4.68 -6.08 -7.16
CA SER A 122 5.79 -6.81 -7.79
C SER A 122 6.00 -8.22 -7.21
N ARG A 123 5.61 -8.42 -5.95
CA ARG A 123 5.78 -9.69 -5.24
C ARG A 123 4.46 -10.45 -5.05
N ALA A 124 3.39 -9.95 -5.64
CA ALA A 124 2.11 -10.64 -5.65
C ALA A 124 2.25 -12.01 -6.35
N PRO A 125 1.87 -13.12 -5.70
CA PRO A 125 2.12 -14.45 -6.22
C PRO A 125 1.11 -14.86 -7.28
N PHE A 126 1.45 -15.88 -8.05
CA PHE A 126 0.47 -16.68 -8.76
C PHE A 126 -0.28 -17.57 -7.77
N VAL A 127 -1.57 -17.75 -7.98
CA VAL A 127 -2.43 -18.64 -7.20
C VAL A 127 -3.19 -19.60 -8.11
N MET A 128 -3.43 -20.78 -7.58
CA MET A 128 -4.06 -21.89 -8.30
C MET A 128 -5.16 -22.49 -7.42
N PRO A 129 -6.40 -22.68 -7.93
CA PRO A 129 -7.43 -23.38 -7.18
C PRO A 129 -7.07 -24.87 -7.02
N LYS A 130 -7.69 -25.51 -6.05
CA LYS A 130 -7.69 -26.97 -6.01
C LYS A 130 -8.58 -27.51 -7.13
N ALA A 131 -8.25 -28.71 -7.61
CA ALA A 131 -9.08 -29.41 -8.59
C ALA A 131 -10.47 -29.68 -8.00
N GLU A 132 -11.52 -29.46 -8.79
CA GLU A 132 -12.90 -29.71 -8.38
C GLU A 132 -13.27 -31.20 -8.45
N SER A 133 -12.51 -31.99 -9.20
CA SER A 133 -12.73 -33.44 -9.37
C SER A 133 -11.41 -34.21 -9.31
N ALA A 134 -11.51 -35.51 -8.95
CA ALA A 134 -10.38 -36.42 -9.04
C ALA A 134 -9.89 -36.53 -10.49
N PHE A 135 -8.57 -36.65 -10.66
CA PHE A 135 -7.93 -36.81 -11.96
C PHE A 135 -8.20 -35.65 -12.96
N SER A 136 -8.50 -34.47 -12.47
CA SER A 136 -8.66 -33.26 -13.31
C SER A 136 -7.44 -33.08 -14.20
N ARG A 137 -7.68 -32.81 -15.50
CA ARG A 137 -6.63 -32.57 -16.51
C ARG A 137 -6.41 -31.11 -16.83
N SER A 138 -7.15 -30.21 -16.17
CA SER A 138 -7.06 -28.76 -16.34
C SER A 138 -6.97 -28.07 -15.00
N ASN A 139 -6.23 -26.99 -14.95
CA ASN A 139 -6.18 -26.08 -13.82
C ASN A 139 -5.95 -24.66 -14.32
N ALA A 140 -6.47 -23.68 -13.56
CA ALA A 140 -6.25 -22.28 -13.85
C ALA A 140 -5.19 -21.72 -12.90
N ILE A 141 -4.31 -20.86 -13.42
CA ILE A 141 -3.35 -20.07 -12.63
C ILE A 141 -3.73 -18.61 -12.79
N TYR A 142 -3.83 -17.91 -11.67
CA TYR A 142 -4.18 -16.50 -11.64
C TYR A 142 -3.01 -15.68 -11.12
N ASP A 143 -2.69 -14.59 -11.81
CA ASP A 143 -1.82 -13.54 -11.28
C ASP A 143 -2.60 -12.69 -10.27
N THR A 144 -2.04 -12.49 -9.09
CA THR A 144 -2.68 -11.70 -8.04
C THR A 144 -2.20 -10.26 -7.98
N THR A 145 -1.37 -9.84 -8.94
CA THR A 145 -0.82 -8.47 -9.01
C THR A 145 -1.92 -7.42 -9.03
N ILE A 146 -2.94 -7.61 -9.88
CA ILE A 146 -4.07 -6.71 -10.02
C ILE A 146 -5.28 -7.47 -10.58
N GLY A 147 -6.48 -6.96 -10.33
CA GLY A 147 -7.70 -7.49 -10.92
C GLY A 147 -8.30 -8.67 -10.15
N TRP A 148 -9.23 -9.32 -10.82
CA TRP A 148 -10.05 -10.37 -10.25
C TRP A 148 -9.41 -11.76 -10.43
N ARG A 149 -9.55 -12.58 -9.39
CA ARG A 149 -9.24 -14.02 -9.39
C ARG A 149 -10.38 -14.77 -8.70
N PHE A 150 -10.58 -16.02 -9.04
CA PHE A 150 -11.67 -16.86 -8.50
C PHE A 150 -13.04 -16.19 -8.61
N VAL A 151 -13.34 -15.65 -9.80
CA VAL A 151 -14.52 -14.82 -10.04
C VAL A 151 -15.81 -15.60 -9.72
N ASN A 152 -16.60 -15.07 -8.79
CA ASN A 152 -17.94 -15.56 -8.52
C ASN A 152 -18.87 -15.20 -9.70
N LYS A 153 -19.53 -16.21 -10.29
CA LYS A 153 -20.38 -16.04 -11.48
C LYS A 153 -21.56 -15.09 -11.24
N LEU A 154 -22.14 -15.13 -10.04
CA LEU A 154 -23.27 -14.25 -9.68
C LEU A 154 -22.82 -12.79 -9.52
N MET A 155 -21.69 -12.57 -8.84
CA MET A 155 -21.06 -11.24 -8.75
C MET A 155 -20.78 -10.66 -10.13
N LYS A 156 -20.18 -11.46 -11.04
CA LYS A 156 -19.91 -11.03 -12.41
C LYS A 156 -21.20 -10.63 -13.15
N ALA A 157 -22.26 -11.43 -13.00
CA ALA A 157 -23.52 -11.16 -13.68
C ALA A 157 -24.24 -9.92 -13.16
N GLN A 158 -24.15 -9.63 -11.85
CA GLN A 158 -24.87 -8.51 -11.22
C GLN A 158 -24.10 -7.20 -11.24
N TYR A 159 -22.77 -7.24 -11.09
CA TYR A 159 -21.96 -6.04 -10.84
C TYR A 159 -20.78 -5.87 -11.79
N GLY A 160 -20.52 -6.85 -12.66
CA GLY A 160 -19.33 -6.86 -13.50
C GLY A 160 -18.04 -7.19 -12.73
N VAL A 161 -16.93 -7.27 -13.47
CA VAL A 161 -15.58 -7.50 -12.95
C VAL A 161 -14.56 -6.70 -13.75
N ASP A 162 -14.93 -5.51 -14.15
CA ASP A 162 -14.10 -4.62 -14.94
C ASP A 162 -12.79 -4.33 -14.22
N SER A 163 -11.71 -4.27 -14.98
CA SER A 163 -10.43 -3.79 -14.48
C SER A 163 -10.50 -2.28 -14.19
N MET A 164 -9.55 -1.75 -13.45
CA MET A 164 -9.50 -0.30 -13.18
C MET A 164 -9.37 0.55 -14.46
N PRO A 165 -8.57 0.16 -15.47
CA PRO A 165 -8.57 0.85 -16.76
C PRO A 165 -9.94 0.83 -17.46
N GLU A 166 -10.62 -0.32 -17.51
CA GLU A 166 -11.99 -0.43 -18.06
C GLU A 166 -12.97 0.44 -17.31
N THR A 167 -12.89 0.47 -15.97
CA THR A 167 -13.73 1.37 -15.14
C THR A 167 -13.47 2.84 -15.49
N ALA A 168 -12.22 3.24 -15.71
CA ALA A 168 -11.86 4.60 -16.11
C ALA A 168 -12.43 4.95 -17.51
N GLU A 169 -12.37 4.02 -18.47
CA GLU A 169 -12.98 4.19 -19.79
C GLU A 169 -14.49 4.32 -19.68
N ASN A 170 -15.16 3.49 -18.86
CA ASN A 170 -16.62 3.59 -18.63
C ASN A 170 -17.00 4.98 -18.09
N VAL A 171 -16.23 5.50 -17.13
CA VAL A 171 -16.44 6.86 -16.60
C VAL A 171 -16.22 7.92 -17.69
N ALA A 172 -15.16 7.78 -18.49
CA ALA A 172 -14.88 8.73 -19.57
C ALA A 172 -16.02 8.77 -20.60
N VAL A 173 -16.58 7.62 -20.96
CA VAL A 173 -17.72 7.50 -21.90
C VAL A 173 -18.98 8.07 -21.28
N GLU A 174 -19.33 7.67 -20.03
CA GLU A 174 -20.56 8.09 -19.35
C GLU A 174 -20.62 9.61 -19.15
N TYR A 175 -19.50 10.20 -18.70
CA TYR A 175 -19.40 11.63 -18.44
C TYR A 175 -18.87 12.44 -19.62
N LYS A 176 -18.65 11.80 -20.80
CA LYS A 176 -18.16 12.43 -22.03
C LYS A 176 -16.89 13.23 -21.81
N ILE A 177 -15.92 12.63 -21.13
CA ILE A 177 -14.63 13.26 -20.85
C ILE A 177 -13.72 13.08 -22.05
N GLU A 178 -13.45 14.17 -22.74
CA GLU A 178 -12.60 14.19 -23.94
C GLU A 178 -11.16 13.77 -23.61
N ARG A 179 -10.49 13.09 -24.56
CA ARG A 179 -9.11 12.62 -24.45
C ARG A 179 -8.16 13.76 -24.05
N GLU A 180 -8.30 14.92 -24.66
CA GLU A 180 -7.47 16.08 -24.34
C GLU A 180 -7.60 16.56 -22.89
N ALA A 181 -8.80 16.45 -22.29
CA ALA A 181 -9.01 16.76 -20.88
C ALA A 181 -8.29 15.76 -19.96
N GLN A 182 -8.29 14.48 -20.34
CA GLN A 182 -7.57 13.41 -19.62
C GLN A 182 -6.05 13.65 -19.69
N ASP A 183 -5.51 13.96 -20.87
CA ASP A 183 -4.08 14.24 -21.07
C ASP A 183 -3.62 15.50 -20.31
N ARG A 184 -4.45 16.57 -20.30
CA ARG A 184 -4.17 17.77 -19.49
C ARG A 184 -4.15 17.46 -17.99
N MET A 185 -5.06 16.62 -17.50
CA MET A 185 -5.08 16.18 -16.11
C MET A 185 -3.81 15.39 -15.78
N ALA A 186 -3.42 14.45 -16.64
CA ALA A 186 -2.22 13.63 -16.48
C ALA A 186 -0.95 14.49 -16.46
N LEU A 187 -0.81 15.43 -17.41
CA LEU A 187 0.31 16.37 -17.44
C LEU A 187 0.36 17.23 -16.16
N SER A 188 -0.77 17.80 -15.75
CA SER A 188 -0.85 18.62 -14.53
C SER A 188 -0.43 17.81 -13.28
N SER A 189 -0.84 16.54 -13.19
CA SER A 189 -0.47 15.63 -12.10
C SER A 189 1.05 15.42 -12.06
N GLN A 190 1.67 15.11 -13.21
CA GLN A 190 3.11 14.90 -13.28
C GLN A 190 3.90 16.17 -12.94
N LEU A 191 3.51 17.32 -13.48
CA LEU A 191 4.17 18.60 -13.18
C LEU A 191 4.13 18.95 -11.69
N LYS A 192 2.98 18.72 -11.03
CA LYS A 192 2.85 18.95 -9.58
C LYS A 192 3.73 18.01 -8.76
N ALA A 193 3.75 16.72 -9.12
CA ALA A 193 4.56 15.73 -8.41
C ALA A 193 6.05 16.00 -8.55
N VAL A 194 6.52 16.29 -9.78
CA VAL A 194 7.92 16.64 -10.05
C VAL A 194 8.32 17.93 -9.33
N ALA A 195 7.45 18.96 -9.33
CA ALA A 195 7.72 20.20 -8.61
C ALA A 195 7.82 19.98 -7.10
N ALA A 196 6.92 19.18 -6.50
CA ALA A 196 6.94 18.84 -5.08
C ALA A 196 8.22 18.06 -4.71
N GLN A 197 8.64 17.13 -5.55
CA GLN A 197 9.86 16.36 -5.36
C GLN A 197 11.11 17.26 -5.43
N LYS A 198 11.22 18.10 -6.48
CA LYS A 198 12.33 19.07 -6.63
C LYS A 198 12.40 20.08 -5.49
N ALA A 199 11.26 20.49 -4.94
CA ALA A 199 11.17 21.41 -3.80
C ALA A 199 11.45 20.74 -2.45
N GLY A 200 11.69 19.42 -2.40
CA GLY A 200 11.96 18.67 -1.17
C GLY A 200 10.73 18.45 -0.28
N HIS A 201 9.52 18.74 -0.78
CA HIS A 201 8.30 18.53 0.03
C HIS A 201 8.08 17.06 0.37
N LEU A 202 8.30 16.14 -0.58
CA LEU A 202 8.13 14.71 -0.39
C LEU A 202 9.21 14.11 0.52
N ALA A 203 10.43 14.65 0.50
CA ALA A 203 11.54 14.18 1.34
C ALA A 203 11.27 14.31 2.85
N ARG A 204 10.32 15.16 3.26
CA ARG A 204 9.97 15.33 4.69
C ARG A 204 9.25 14.12 5.27
N GLU A 205 8.54 13.38 4.45
CA GLU A 205 7.74 12.23 4.86
C GLU A 205 8.38 10.90 4.47
N ILE A 206 9.32 10.91 3.51
CA ILE A 206 9.96 9.70 2.98
C ILE A 206 11.09 9.24 3.91
N VAL A 207 11.03 7.97 4.26
CA VAL A 207 12.13 7.23 4.87
C VAL A 207 12.74 6.32 3.82
N GLY A 208 14.06 6.46 3.58
CA GLY A 208 14.77 5.65 2.62
C GLY A 208 14.79 4.16 2.98
N VAL A 209 14.69 3.33 1.97
CA VAL A 209 14.80 1.87 2.08
C VAL A 209 16.18 1.44 1.63
N SER A 210 16.95 0.85 2.56
CA SER A 210 18.27 0.31 2.27
C SER A 210 18.15 -1.10 1.70
N ILE A 211 18.67 -1.30 0.49
CA ILE A 211 18.62 -2.58 -0.22
C ILE A 211 20.02 -3.19 -0.24
N PRO A 212 20.26 -4.26 0.54
CA PRO A 212 21.55 -4.94 0.55
C PRO A 212 21.93 -5.46 -0.84
N GLN A 213 23.19 -5.31 -1.21
CA GLN A 213 23.74 -5.83 -2.45
C GLN A 213 24.56 -7.09 -2.18
N LYS A 214 24.63 -7.98 -3.18
CA LYS A 214 25.52 -9.17 -3.08
C LYS A 214 27.00 -8.81 -2.97
N LYS A 215 27.39 -7.67 -3.53
CA LYS A 215 28.75 -7.09 -3.45
C LYS A 215 28.61 -5.56 -3.43
N GLY A 216 29.47 -4.91 -2.62
CA GLY A 216 29.47 -3.45 -2.46
C GLY A 216 28.48 -2.96 -1.40
N ASP A 217 28.30 -1.65 -1.36
CA ASP A 217 27.41 -0.98 -0.40
C ASP A 217 25.94 -1.18 -0.74
N ALA A 218 25.09 -1.07 0.27
CA ALA A 218 23.65 -1.11 0.08
C ALA A 218 23.17 0.10 -0.76
N ILE A 219 22.20 -0.12 -1.63
CA ILE A 219 21.55 0.96 -2.37
C ILE A 219 20.45 1.56 -1.50
N LEU A 220 20.50 2.87 -1.31
CA LEU A 220 19.42 3.62 -0.65
C LEU A 220 18.39 4.06 -1.70
N VAL A 221 17.15 3.64 -1.54
CA VAL A 221 16.01 4.10 -2.33
C VAL A 221 15.21 5.09 -1.47
N ASP A 222 15.23 6.36 -1.84
CA ASP A 222 14.69 7.48 -1.05
C ASP A 222 13.81 8.45 -1.86
N GLN A 223 13.45 8.08 -3.11
CA GLN A 223 12.61 8.88 -3.99
C GLN A 223 11.50 8.05 -4.64
N ASP A 224 10.35 8.68 -4.85
CA ASP A 224 9.26 8.09 -5.62
C ASP A 224 9.65 7.89 -7.07
N GLU A 225 9.39 6.71 -7.64
CA GLU A 225 9.80 6.35 -9.00
C GLU A 225 8.81 6.78 -10.10
N HIS A 226 7.55 7.09 -9.76
CA HIS A 226 6.51 7.39 -10.76
C HIS A 226 6.58 8.82 -11.33
N PRO A 227 6.96 9.87 -10.56
CA PRO A 227 7.01 11.22 -11.12
C PRO A 227 8.01 11.31 -12.26
N ARG A 228 7.56 11.85 -13.40
CA ARG A 228 8.41 12.00 -14.60
C ARG A 228 8.04 13.27 -15.36
N GLU A 229 9.01 13.84 -16.03
CA GLU A 229 8.76 14.90 -16.99
C GLU A 229 8.06 14.32 -18.22
N THR A 230 7.00 14.97 -18.68
CA THR A 230 6.19 14.58 -19.83
C THR A 230 5.61 15.82 -20.52
N SER A 231 4.98 15.65 -21.67
CA SER A 231 4.30 16.70 -22.44
C SER A 231 2.98 16.19 -22.99
N LEU A 232 2.12 17.08 -23.50
CA LEU A 232 0.88 16.69 -24.18
C LEU A 232 1.17 15.83 -25.42
N GLU A 233 2.23 16.14 -26.17
CA GLU A 233 2.63 15.36 -27.33
C GLU A 233 3.08 13.95 -26.99
N ALA A 234 3.68 13.76 -25.80
CA ALA A 234 4.09 12.45 -25.31
C ALA A 234 2.94 11.63 -24.74
N LEU A 235 1.83 12.27 -24.40
CA LEU A 235 0.61 11.63 -23.88
C LEU A 235 -0.39 11.29 -24.98
N ALA A 236 -0.39 12.03 -26.10
CA ALA A 236 -1.25 11.81 -27.24
C ALA A 236 -0.87 10.52 -27.99
#